data_cc912ddff7cc4c8430a6a5aac35fd96e
#
_entry.id   cc912ddff7cc4c8430a6a5aac35fd96e
#
_cell.length_a   1.000
_cell.length_b   1.000
_cell.length_c   1.000
_cell.angle_alpha   90.00
_cell.angle_beta   90.00
_cell.angle_gamma   90.00
#
_symmetry.space_group_name_H-M   'P 1'
#
loop_
_entity.id
_entity.type
_entity.pdbx_description
1 polymer ?
#
loop_
_entity_poly.entity_id
_entity_poly.type
_entity_poly.pdbx_seq_one_letter_code
_entity_poly.pdbx_strand_id
1 'polypeptide(L)'
;RPGFDQIAQGMGGLMSVTGLPGQGPMRAGIPLADLTSGLFCALGILTALLEREQSGEGQWVRTSLLQAQAFMLDFQAARYLVHGEVAGQAGNNHPTSIPTGVFRTSDGYLNIATSGHAIWERCARAIGAEALAAHPDYATGALRSRNRDALNAALQEIFLAGTTVTWVDRLNAAGVPCGPIYDIGQMFADPQVRHLGVAARVEGTEIDLMAQPVALGRTPSRLAAPPPARGEHVDEVLAEFGLSPDEVAALRAAGTI
;
A
#
# COMPACT_ATOMS: atom_id res chain seq x y z
N ARG A 1 0.57 17.97 19.59
CA ARG A 1 -0.54 18.53 18.83
C ARG A 1 -1.57 17.45 18.61
N PRO A 2 -2.89 17.76 18.61
CA PRO A 2 -3.91 16.83 18.17
C PRO A 2 -3.61 16.35 16.74
N GLY A 3 -3.80 15.07 16.46
CA GLY A 3 -3.47 14.50 15.17
C GLY A 3 -4.31 13.27 14.87
N PHE A 4 -4.64 13.15 13.59
CA PHE A 4 -5.21 11.98 12.96
C PHE A 4 -4.40 11.68 11.70
N ASP A 5 -4.62 10.53 11.09
CA ASP A 5 -3.98 10.11 9.85
C ASP A 5 -3.88 11.22 8.80
N GLN A 6 -5.01 11.88 8.51
CA GLN A 6 -5.08 12.98 7.52
C GLN A 6 -4.07 14.10 7.80
N ILE A 7 -3.92 14.48 9.08
CA ILE A 7 -2.98 15.53 9.48
C ILE A 7 -1.54 15.04 9.33
N ALA A 8 -1.26 13.79 9.69
CA ALA A 8 0.06 13.19 9.54
C ALA A 8 0.45 13.01 8.08
N GLN A 9 -0.47 12.63 7.18
CA GLN A 9 -0.22 12.57 5.75
C GLN A 9 0.17 13.94 5.17
N GLY A 10 -0.49 15.01 5.61
CA GLY A 10 -0.18 16.38 5.19
C GLY A 10 1.18 16.85 5.73
N MET A 11 1.38 16.80 7.04
CA MET A 11 2.60 17.25 7.70
C MET A 11 3.81 16.37 7.37
N GLY A 12 3.61 15.09 7.14
CA GLY A 12 4.64 14.10 6.79
C GLY A 12 5.03 14.09 5.33
N GLY A 13 4.54 15.04 4.51
CA GLY A 13 4.98 15.22 3.12
C GLY A 13 4.31 14.32 2.08
N LEU A 14 3.56 13.27 2.47
CA LEU A 14 2.94 12.34 1.52
C LEU A 14 2.02 13.05 0.52
N MET A 15 1.19 13.97 0.99
CA MET A 15 0.23 14.67 0.15
C MET A 15 0.88 15.57 -0.90
N SER A 16 2.11 16.04 -0.65
CA SER A 16 2.86 16.88 -1.58
C SER A 16 3.38 16.13 -2.81
N VAL A 17 3.59 14.82 -2.68
CA VAL A 17 4.09 13.95 -3.75
C VAL A 17 3.00 13.09 -4.38
N THR A 18 1.81 13.06 -3.79
CA THR A 18 0.65 12.27 -4.24
C THR A 18 -0.32 13.13 -5.03
N GLY A 19 -0.76 12.65 -6.19
CA GLY A 19 -1.75 13.30 -7.05
C GLY A 19 -1.19 13.79 -8.38
N LEU A 20 -2.05 14.41 -9.16
CA LEU A 20 -1.70 14.94 -10.49
C LEU A 20 -1.03 16.31 -10.37
N PRO A 21 0.03 16.57 -11.15
CA PRO A 21 0.69 17.86 -11.17
C PRO A 21 -0.31 19.02 -11.40
N GLY A 22 -0.20 20.06 -10.56
CA GLY A 22 -1.05 21.26 -10.67
C GLY A 22 -2.45 21.14 -10.07
N GLN A 23 -2.87 19.98 -9.55
CA GLN A 23 -4.18 19.80 -8.90
C GLN A 23 -4.16 19.97 -7.37
N GLY A 24 -3.03 20.33 -6.82
CA GLY A 24 -2.84 20.47 -5.36
C GLY A 24 -2.58 19.16 -4.63
N PRO A 25 -2.33 19.22 -3.31
CA PRO A 25 -2.02 18.06 -2.49
C PRO A 25 -3.17 17.06 -2.45
N MET A 26 -2.86 15.75 -2.50
CA MET A 26 -3.85 14.68 -2.48
C MET A 26 -3.49 13.64 -1.43
N ARG A 27 -4.48 13.21 -0.63
CA ARG A 27 -4.28 12.14 0.35
C ARG A 27 -4.27 10.76 -0.30
N ALA A 28 -3.62 9.78 0.34
CA ALA A 28 -3.86 8.36 0.04
C ALA A 28 -5.28 7.95 0.47
N GLY A 29 -5.90 7.03 -0.26
CA GLY A 29 -7.28 6.58 -0.01
C GLY A 29 -7.47 5.76 1.27
N ILE A 30 -6.37 5.39 1.96
CA ILE A 30 -6.35 4.61 3.20
C ILE A 30 -5.63 5.39 4.30
N PRO A 31 -5.82 5.04 5.59
CA PRO A 31 -5.15 5.69 6.72
C PRO A 31 -3.69 5.23 6.84
N LEU A 32 -2.84 5.65 5.91
CA LEU A 32 -1.48 5.13 5.76
C LEU A 32 -0.58 5.44 6.96
N ALA A 33 -0.72 6.62 7.56
CA ALA A 33 0.07 6.99 8.74
C ALA A 33 -0.31 6.14 9.97
N ASP A 34 -1.60 5.87 10.17
CA ASP A 34 -2.08 5.00 11.25
C ASP A 34 -1.59 3.57 11.07
N LEU A 35 -1.78 3.00 9.87
CA LEU A 35 -1.37 1.63 9.56
C LEU A 35 0.14 1.43 9.73
N THR A 36 0.95 2.35 9.22
CA THR A 36 2.41 2.24 9.30
C THR A 36 2.94 2.47 10.69
N SER A 37 2.36 3.39 11.48
CA SER A 37 2.76 3.57 12.87
C SER A 37 2.45 2.33 13.72
N GLY A 38 1.31 1.66 13.48
CA GLY A 38 0.98 0.39 14.10
C GLY A 38 1.99 -0.72 13.76
N LEU A 39 2.35 -0.84 12.49
CA LEU A 39 3.36 -1.80 12.03
C LEU A 39 4.74 -1.53 12.64
N PHE A 40 5.21 -0.28 12.66
CA PHE A 40 6.49 0.07 13.28
C PHE A 40 6.48 -0.11 14.80
N CYS A 41 5.36 0.16 15.47
CA CYS A 41 5.20 -0.11 16.89
C CYS A 41 5.32 -1.62 17.19
N ALA A 42 4.60 -2.44 16.45
CA ALA A 42 4.67 -3.90 16.59
C ALA A 42 6.09 -4.44 16.34
N LEU A 43 6.76 -3.96 15.29
CA LEU A 43 8.15 -4.33 14.99
C LEU A 43 9.10 -3.89 16.13
N GLY A 44 8.92 -2.67 16.64
CA GLY A 44 9.68 -2.15 17.77
C GLY A 44 9.50 -3.00 19.04
N ILE A 45 8.25 -3.41 19.33
CA ILE A 45 7.94 -4.29 20.47
C ILE A 45 8.65 -5.64 20.31
N LEU A 46 8.55 -6.27 19.13
CA LEU A 46 9.22 -7.54 18.86
C LEU A 46 10.74 -7.42 18.99
N THR A 47 11.33 -6.32 18.51
CA THR A 47 12.77 -6.04 18.67
C THR A 47 13.15 -5.88 20.15
N ALA A 48 12.35 -5.15 20.92
CA ALA A 48 12.57 -4.96 22.35
C ALA A 48 12.44 -6.27 23.14
N LEU A 49 11.51 -7.16 22.75
CA LEU A 49 11.35 -8.48 23.34
C LEU A 49 12.57 -9.39 23.07
N LEU A 50 13.07 -9.38 21.83
CA LEU A 50 14.28 -10.13 21.46
C LEU A 50 15.52 -9.62 22.19
N GLU A 51 15.66 -8.31 22.37
CA GLU A 51 16.75 -7.72 23.14
C GLU A 51 16.65 -8.09 24.63
N ARG A 52 15.44 -8.08 25.19
CA ARG A 52 15.19 -8.47 26.58
C ARG A 52 15.60 -9.91 26.88
N GLU A 53 15.52 -10.85 25.92
CA GLU A 53 16.02 -12.23 26.10
C GLU A 53 17.54 -12.28 26.37
N GLN A 54 18.28 -11.24 25.98
CA GLN A 54 19.73 -11.14 26.22
C GLN A 54 20.06 -10.29 27.45
N SER A 55 19.43 -9.13 27.62
CA SER A 55 19.72 -8.18 28.71
C SER A 55 18.95 -8.48 30.00
N GLY A 56 17.77 -9.10 29.90
CA GLY A 56 16.83 -9.24 31.02
C GLY A 56 16.03 -7.97 31.32
N GLU A 57 16.28 -6.88 30.60
CA GLU A 57 15.69 -5.55 30.86
C GLU A 57 14.60 -5.21 29.83
N GLY A 58 13.51 -4.60 30.29
CA GLY A 58 12.48 -4.03 29.43
C GLY A 58 12.80 -2.61 29.02
N GLN A 59 12.18 -2.14 27.93
CA GLN A 59 12.36 -0.77 27.46
C GLN A 59 11.06 -0.15 26.95
N TRP A 60 10.98 1.16 26.98
CA TRP A 60 9.86 1.89 26.45
C TRP A 60 9.94 2.04 24.93
N VAL A 61 9.05 1.38 24.20
CA VAL A 61 8.90 1.49 22.75
C VAL A 61 7.90 2.59 22.40
N ARG A 62 8.30 3.52 21.56
CA ARG A 62 7.44 4.63 21.11
C ARG A 62 7.67 4.96 19.64
N THR A 63 6.60 5.30 18.98
CA THR A 63 6.58 5.88 17.62
C THR A 63 5.51 6.96 17.54
N SER A 64 5.35 7.57 16.40
CA SER A 64 4.26 8.52 16.13
C SER A 64 3.82 8.42 14.68
N LEU A 65 2.58 8.84 14.40
CA LEU A 65 2.03 8.91 13.04
C LEU A 65 2.95 9.70 12.11
N LEU A 66 3.47 10.84 12.59
CA LEU A 66 4.35 11.71 11.79
C LEU A 66 5.71 11.06 11.50
N GLN A 67 6.33 10.39 12.47
CA GLN A 67 7.60 9.68 12.25
C GLN A 67 7.44 8.54 11.25
N ALA A 68 6.39 7.72 11.41
CA ALA A 68 6.08 6.63 10.52
C ALA A 68 5.80 7.13 9.10
N GLN A 69 4.97 8.17 8.97
CA GLN A 69 4.67 8.77 7.66
C GLN A 69 5.90 9.37 6.98
N ALA A 70 6.76 10.09 7.71
CA ALA A 70 7.99 10.65 7.16
C ALA A 70 8.96 9.55 6.68
N PHE A 71 9.06 8.45 7.42
CA PHE A 71 9.86 7.29 7.01
C PHE A 71 9.36 6.69 5.69
N MET A 72 8.03 6.64 5.48
CA MET A 72 7.43 6.11 4.27
C MET A 72 7.65 6.96 3.00
N LEU A 73 8.26 8.14 3.12
CA LEU A 73 8.67 8.90 1.92
C LEU A 73 9.84 8.26 1.16
N ASP A 74 10.59 7.36 1.80
CA ASP A 74 11.63 6.55 1.19
C ASP A 74 12.61 7.37 0.32
N PHE A 75 12.75 7.03 -0.97
CA PHE A 75 13.66 7.71 -1.89
C PHE A 75 13.34 9.20 -2.10
N GLN A 76 12.10 9.65 -1.92
CA GLN A 76 11.74 11.06 -2.01
C GLN A 76 12.37 11.87 -0.87
N ALA A 77 12.38 11.31 0.35
CA ALA A 77 13.10 11.91 1.47
C ALA A 77 14.63 11.89 1.23
N ALA A 78 15.17 10.79 0.69
CA ALA A 78 16.58 10.68 0.37
C ALA A 78 17.03 11.73 -0.68
N ARG A 79 16.22 12.01 -1.71
CA ARG A 79 16.50 13.07 -2.69
C ARG A 79 16.65 14.43 -2.03
N TYR A 80 15.79 14.76 -1.10
CA TYR A 80 15.89 16.02 -0.36
C TYR A 80 17.08 16.05 0.59
N LEU A 81 17.28 15.01 1.39
CA LEU A 81 18.34 14.96 2.40
C LEU A 81 19.75 14.96 1.79
N VAL A 82 19.91 14.35 0.61
CA VAL A 82 21.22 14.23 -0.06
C VAL A 82 21.46 15.38 -1.05
N HIS A 83 20.42 15.79 -1.78
CA HIS A 83 20.58 16.74 -2.90
C HIS A 83 19.81 18.05 -2.72
N GLY A 84 19.01 18.21 -1.65
CA GLY A 84 18.13 19.37 -1.45
C GLY A 84 16.96 19.43 -2.44
N GLU A 85 16.69 18.32 -3.15
CA GLU A 85 15.69 18.29 -4.21
C GLU A 85 14.29 18.06 -3.63
N VAL A 86 13.42 19.06 -3.78
CA VAL A 86 12.01 18.95 -3.37
C VAL A 86 11.23 18.22 -4.45
N ALA A 87 10.76 17.02 -4.13
CA ALA A 87 9.96 16.22 -5.06
C ALA A 87 8.58 16.81 -5.27
N GLY A 88 8.13 16.85 -6.54
CA GLY A 88 6.77 17.20 -6.92
C GLY A 88 5.89 15.98 -7.18
N GLN A 89 4.62 16.25 -7.48
CA GLN A 89 3.66 15.23 -7.91
C GLN A 89 4.03 14.71 -9.31
N ALA A 90 3.92 13.39 -9.51
CA ALA A 90 4.17 12.72 -10.78
C ALA A 90 2.90 12.03 -11.35
N GLY A 91 1.76 12.18 -10.70
CA GLY A 91 0.53 11.48 -11.07
C GLY A 91 0.70 9.96 -10.99
N ASN A 92 0.27 9.28 -12.03
CA ASN A 92 0.39 7.83 -12.15
C ASN A 92 1.71 7.37 -12.80
N ASN A 93 2.71 8.24 -12.86
CA ASN A 93 4.01 7.92 -13.41
C ASN A 93 5.06 7.74 -12.32
N HIS A 94 6.01 6.84 -12.55
CA HIS A 94 7.20 6.84 -11.73
C HIS A 94 8.00 8.13 -11.98
N PRO A 95 8.55 8.79 -10.94
CA PRO A 95 9.21 10.09 -11.10
C PRO A 95 10.41 10.07 -12.06
N THR A 96 11.13 8.95 -12.13
CA THR A 96 12.42 8.85 -12.85
C THR A 96 12.53 7.64 -13.78
N SER A 97 11.70 6.60 -13.63
CA SER A 97 11.75 5.37 -14.45
C SER A 97 10.63 5.34 -15.47
N ILE A 98 10.92 5.69 -16.71
CA ILE A 98 9.93 5.86 -17.78
C ILE A 98 10.20 4.85 -18.92
N PRO A 99 9.11 4.24 -19.49
CA PRO A 99 7.72 4.30 -19.04
C PRO A 99 7.45 3.34 -17.86
N THR A 100 6.99 3.88 -16.76
CA THR A 100 6.40 3.15 -15.65
C THR A 100 5.21 3.97 -15.19
N GLY A 101 4.01 3.44 -15.37
CA GLY A 101 2.80 4.21 -15.11
C GLY A 101 1.54 3.52 -15.58
N VAL A 102 0.43 4.23 -15.43
CA VAL A 102 -0.91 3.77 -15.78
C VAL A 102 -1.30 4.28 -17.15
N PHE A 103 -1.84 3.38 -17.98
CA PHE A 103 -2.38 3.69 -19.30
C PHE A 103 -3.82 3.21 -19.42
N ARG A 104 -4.63 3.99 -20.11
CA ARG A 104 -6.00 3.63 -20.43
C ARG A 104 -6.02 2.63 -21.58
N THR A 105 -6.89 1.64 -21.50
CA THR A 105 -7.20 0.68 -22.56
C THR A 105 -8.60 0.91 -23.11
N SER A 106 -9.07 0.10 -24.02
CA SER A 106 -10.43 0.22 -24.58
C SER A 106 -11.54 -0.04 -23.55
N ASP A 107 -11.24 -0.79 -22.48
CA ASP A 107 -12.21 -1.26 -21.48
C ASP A 107 -11.79 -1.00 -20.02
N GLY A 108 -10.67 -0.31 -19.78
CA GLY A 108 -10.19 -0.07 -18.42
C GLY A 108 -8.83 0.59 -18.36
N TYR A 109 -7.99 0.11 -17.45
CA TYR A 109 -6.64 0.63 -17.23
C TYR A 109 -5.66 -0.51 -16.97
N LEU A 110 -4.43 -0.33 -17.44
CA LEU A 110 -3.32 -1.20 -17.08
C LEU A 110 -2.17 -0.39 -16.47
N ASN A 111 -1.38 -1.04 -15.63
CA ASN A 111 -0.13 -0.51 -15.13
C ASN A 111 1.03 -1.28 -15.75
N ILE A 112 2.07 -0.58 -16.22
CA ILE A 112 3.31 -1.18 -16.73
C ILE A 112 4.51 -0.67 -15.94
N ALA A 113 5.55 -1.50 -15.83
CA ALA A 113 6.82 -1.13 -15.22
C ALA A 113 7.97 -1.57 -16.12
N THR A 114 8.56 -0.61 -16.86
CA THR A 114 9.68 -0.89 -17.77
C THR A 114 11.00 -0.35 -17.20
N SER A 115 11.38 -0.82 -16.02
CA SER A 115 12.64 -0.43 -15.42
C SER A 115 13.81 -1.04 -16.19
N GLY A 116 14.69 -0.17 -16.71
CA GLY A 116 15.83 -0.56 -17.51
C GLY A 116 15.56 -0.66 -19.02
N HIS A 117 16.65 -0.67 -19.81
CA HIS A 117 16.58 -0.61 -21.27
C HIS A 117 16.03 -1.91 -21.89
N ALA A 118 16.49 -3.05 -21.39
CA ALA A 118 16.07 -4.35 -21.92
C ALA A 118 14.58 -4.64 -21.74
N ILE A 119 13.96 -4.17 -20.64
CA ILE A 119 12.51 -4.30 -20.44
C ILE A 119 11.75 -3.34 -21.35
N TRP A 120 12.27 -2.12 -21.54
CA TRP A 120 11.70 -1.16 -22.48
C TRP A 120 11.67 -1.72 -23.91
N GLU A 121 12.76 -2.29 -24.41
CA GLU A 121 12.81 -2.89 -25.75
C GLU A 121 11.83 -4.05 -25.90
N ARG A 122 11.71 -4.92 -24.87
CA ARG A 122 10.70 -5.99 -24.87
C ARG A 122 9.28 -5.45 -24.87
N CYS A 123 9.02 -4.41 -24.09
CA CYS A 123 7.73 -3.73 -24.08
C CYS A 123 7.40 -3.17 -25.46
N ALA A 124 8.28 -2.38 -26.07
CA ALA A 124 8.09 -1.80 -27.37
C ALA A 124 7.79 -2.84 -28.45
N ARG A 125 8.56 -3.94 -28.46
CA ARG A 125 8.33 -5.08 -29.37
C ARG A 125 6.98 -5.76 -29.11
N ALA A 126 6.63 -5.98 -27.84
CA ALA A 126 5.38 -6.62 -27.48
C ALA A 126 4.14 -5.81 -27.89
N ILE A 127 4.23 -4.49 -27.89
CA ILE A 127 3.12 -3.61 -28.30
C ILE A 127 3.18 -3.18 -29.78
N GLY A 128 4.17 -3.65 -30.54
CA GLY A 128 4.34 -3.27 -31.96
C GLY A 128 4.83 -1.84 -32.15
N ALA A 129 5.66 -1.35 -31.24
CA ALA A 129 6.15 0.01 -31.20
C ALA A 129 7.69 0.10 -31.26
N GLU A 130 8.34 -0.78 -32.03
CA GLU A 130 9.79 -0.85 -32.16
C GLU A 130 10.39 0.47 -32.62
N ALA A 131 9.65 1.24 -33.44
CA ALA A 131 10.05 2.57 -33.86
C ALA A 131 10.24 3.53 -32.68
N LEU A 132 9.45 3.42 -31.62
CA LEU A 132 9.65 4.21 -30.39
C LEU A 132 10.93 3.80 -29.66
N ALA A 133 11.24 2.50 -29.62
CA ALA A 133 12.47 2.03 -28.98
C ALA A 133 13.74 2.47 -29.75
N ALA A 134 13.65 2.58 -31.07
CA ALA A 134 14.72 3.06 -31.92
C ALA A 134 14.83 4.60 -32.00
N HIS A 135 13.88 5.33 -31.46
CA HIS A 135 13.86 6.80 -31.56
C HIS A 135 14.96 7.41 -30.67
N PRO A 136 15.75 8.37 -31.21
CA PRO A 136 16.85 9.00 -30.47
C PRO A 136 16.43 9.60 -29.13
N ASP A 137 15.26 10.22 -29.06
CA ASP A 137 14.72 10.86 -27.83
C ASP A 137 14.34 9.86 -26.74
N TYR A 138 14.29 8.54 -27.04
CA TYR A 138 13.94 7.48 -26.10
C TYR A 138 15.02 6.44 -25.89
N ALA A 139 16.20 6.66 -26.48
CA ALA A 139 17.31 5.71 -26.49
C ALA A 139 17.87 5.38 -25.09
N THR A 140 17.79 6.31 -24.14
CA THR A 140 18.25 6.08 -22.75
C THR A 140 17.13 6.37 -21.75
N GLY A 141 17.26 5.82 -20.51
CA GLY A 141 16.30 6.12 -19.43
C GLY A 141 16.20 7.64 -19.13
N ALA A 142 17.33 8.34 -19.16
CA ALA A 142 17.34 9.80 -18.96
C ALA A 142 16.60 10.57 -20.06
N LEU A 143 16.79 10.15 -21.31
CA LEU A 143 16.06 10.76 -22.45
C LEU A 143 14.57 10.46 -22.37
N ARG A 144 14.17 9.22 -22.05
CA ARG A 144 12.76 8.86 -21.81
C ARG A 144 12.14 9.68 -20.68
N SER A 145 12.88 9.87 -19.59
CA SER A 145 12.40 10.70 -18.46
C SER A 145 12.21 12.16 -18.84
N ARG A 146 13.13 12.71 -19.65
CA ARG A 146 13.05 14.09 -20.18
C ARG A 146 11.87 14.26 -21.12
N ASN A 147 11.65 13.29 -22.01
CA ASN A 147 10.61 13.31 -23.04
C ASN A 147 9.37 12.49 -22.64
N ARG A 148 9.13 12.35 -21.32
CA ARG A 148 8.10 11.49 -20.74
C ARG A 148 6.72 11.69 -21.32
N ASP A 149 6.28 12.95 -21.41
CA ASP A 149 4.91 13.27 -21.77
C ASP A 149 4.63 12.90 -23.25
N ALA A 150 5.58 13.14 -24.15
CA ALA A 150 5.48 12.73 -25.54
C ALA A 150 5.49 11.20 -25.72
N LEU A 151 6.37 10.51 -24.98
CA LEU A 151 6.43 9.04 -24.99
C LEU A 151 5.13 8.44 -24.45
N ASN A 152 4.66 8.93 -23.31
CA ASN A 152 3.43 8.43 -22.70
C ASN A 152 2.19 8.69 -23.59
N ALA A 153 2.13 9.83 -24.28
CA ALA A 153 1.05 10.09 -25.24
C ALA A 153 1.08 9.08 -26.40
N ALA A 154 2.24 8.80 -26.98
CA ALA A 154 2.37 7.80 -28.05
C ALA A 154 1.98 6.39 -27.56
N LEU A 155 2.39 5.99 -26.36
CA LEU A 155 2.00 4.71 -25.76
C LEU A 155 0.50 4.65 -25.45
N GLN A 156 -0.08 5.74 -24.98
CA GLN A 156 -1.51 5.82 -24.69
C GLN A 156 -2.37 5.52 -25.93
N GLU A 157 -2.02 6.06 -27.09
CA GLU A 157 -2.73 5.76 -28.35
C GLU A 157 -2.68 4.27 -28.69
N ILE A 158 -1.53 3.63 -28.48
CA ILE A 158 -1.37 2.21 -28.75
C ILE A 158 -2.24 1.37 -27.79
N PHE A 159 -2.22 1.69 -26.50
CA PHE A 159 -2.97 0.92 -25.50
C PHE A 159 -4.49 1.06 -25.64
N LEU A 160 -4.99 2.18 -26.15
CA LEU A 160 -6.42 2.36 -26.44
C LEU A 160 -6.95 1.41 -27.50
N ALA A 161 -6.10 0.87 -28.37
CA ALA A 161 -6.50 -0.02 -29.47
C ALA A 161 -6.85 -1.47 -29.01
N GLY A 162 -6.60 -1.84 -27.75
CA GLY A 162 -6.88 -3.17 -27.24
C GLY A 162 -7.47 -3.18 -25.84
N THR A 163 -7.98 -4.36 -25.43
CA THR A 163 -8.52 -4.56 -24.08
C THR A 163 -7.41 -4.74 -23.04
N THR A 164 -7.73 -4.48 -21.78
CA THR A 164 -6.81 -4.64 -20.65
C THR A 164 -6.26 -6.08 -20.61
N VAL A 165 -7.09 -7.08 -20.71
CA VAL A 165 -6.67 -8.49 -20.66
C VAL A 165 -5.72 -8.84 -21.81
N THR A 166 -6.03 -8.40 -23.03
CA THR A 166 -5.17 -8.65 -24.20
C THR A 166 -3.77 -8.07 -24.01
N TRP A 167 -3.68 -6.85 -23.51
CA TRP A 167 -2.40 -6.21 -23.27
C TRP A 167 -1.62 -6.86 -22.13
N VAL A 168 -2.29 -7.18 -21.03
CA VAL A 168 -1.67 -7.84 -19.86
C VAL A 168 -1.09 -9.19 -20.25
N ASP A 169 -1.84 -10.03 -20.96
CA ASP A 169 -1.37 -11.34 -21.42
C ASP A 169 -0.16 -11.21 -22.36
N ARG A 170 -0.25 -10.32 -23.32
CA ARG A 170 0.82 -10.08 -24.31
C ARG A 170 2.11 -9.56 -23.68
N LEU A 171 2.00 -8.61 -22.76
CA LEU A 171 3.16 -8.02 -22.06
C LEU A 171 3.78 -9.01 -21.08
N ASN A 172 2.99 -9.73 -20.29
CA ASN A 172 3.49 -10.75 -19.38
C ASN A 172 4.18 -11.90 -20.13
N ALA A 173 3.64 -12.36 -21.26
CA ALA A 173 4.30 -13.36 -22.12
C ALA A 173 5.66 -12.86 -22.65
N ALA A 174 5.82 -11.56 -22.84
CA ALA A 174 7.09 -10.94 -23.24
C ALA A 174 8.03 -10.66 -22.03
N GLY A 175 7.65 -11.02 -20.82
CA GLY A 175 8.41 -10.75 -19.60
C GLY A 175 8.48 -9.26 -19.24
N VAL A 176 7.42 -8.50 -19.53
CA VAL A 176 7.24 -7.10 -19.13
C VAL A 176 6.29 -7.06 -17.94
N PRO A 177 6.71 -6.58 -16.76
CA PRO A 177 5.84 -6.46 -15.62
C PRO A 177 4.66 -5.53 -15.90
N CYS A 178 3.45 -6.07 -15.84
CA CYS A 178 2.21 -5.32 -16.02
C CYS A 178 1.04 -6.01 -15.32
N GLY A 179 -0.01 -5.26 -15.08
CA GLY A 179 -1.25 -5.77 -14.50
C GLY A 179 -2.41 -4.80 -14.70
N PRO A 180 -3.65 -5.27 -14.54
CA PRO A 180 -4.82 -4.40 -14.56
C PRO A 180 -4.87 -3.50 -13.33
N ILE A 181 -5.64 -2.42 -13.39
CA ILE A 181 -6.01 -1.64 -12.22
C ILE A 181 -7.40 -2.09 -11.79
N TYR A 182 -7.46 -2.77 -10.67
CA TYR A 182 -8.69 -3.32 -10.11
C TYR A 182 -9.38 -2.34 -9.16
N ASP A 183 -10.69 -2.37 -9.12
CA ASP A 183 -11.44 -1.95 -7.93
C ASP A 183 -11.36 -3.03 -6.83
N ILE A 184 -11.91 -2.73 -5.64
CA ILE A 184 -11.84 -3.66 -4.50
C ILE A 184 -12.59 -4.96 -4.78
N GLY A 185 -13.72 -4.91 -5.48
CA GLY A 185 -14.49 -6.10 -5.85
C GLY A 185 -13.74 -6.99 -6.84
N GLN A 186 -13.16 -6.40 -7.86
CA GLN A 186 -12.32 -7.09 -8.84
C GLN A 186 -11.07 -7.70 -8.18
N MET A 187 -10.45 -7.00 -7.24
CA MET A 187 -9.31 -7.51 -6.48
C MET A 187 -9.67 -8.79 -5.72
N PHE A 188 -10.79 -8.83 -5.00
CA PHE A 188 -11.25 -10.04 -4.31
C PHE A 188 -11.73 -11.16 -5.27
N ALA A 189 -12.11 -10.82 -6.49
CA ALA A 189 -12.47 -11.81 -7.52
C ALA A 189 -11.25 -12.42 -8.21
N ASP A 190 -10.07 -11.81 -8.13
CA ASP A 190 -8.85 -12.28 -8.80
C ASP A 190 -8.40 -13.65 -8.27
N PRO A 191 -8.08 -14.62 -9.18
CA PRO A 191 -7.67 -15.96 -8.78
C PRO A 191 -6.42 -15.99 -7.89
N GLN A 192 -5.44 -15.10 -8.12
CA GLN A 192 -4.23 -15.06 -7.31
C GLN A 192 -4.53 -14.53 -5.91
N VAL A 193 -5.38 -13.51 -5.78
CA VAL A 193 -5.81 -12.97 -4.48
C VAL A 193 -6.56 -14.02 -3.67
N ARG A 194 -7.44 -14.80 -4.34
CA ARG A 194 -8.13 -15.93 -3.70
C ARG A 194 -7.16 -17.04 -3.28
N HIS A 195 -6.20 -17.39 -4.14
CA HIS A 195 -5.17 -18.38 -3.82
C HIS A 195 -4.33 -17.98 -2.61
N LEU A 196 -4.03 -16.70 -2.46
CA LEU A 196 -3.29 -16.15 -1.32
C LEU A 196 -4.10 -16.13 -0.01
N GLY A 197 -5.41 -16.36 -0.05
CA GLY A 197 -6.26 -16.35 1.13
C GLY A 197 -6.32 -14.98 1.81
N VAL A 198 -6.35 -13.90 1.01
CA VAL A 198 -6.33 -12.52 1.52
C VAL A 198 -7.55 -12.19 2.38
N ALA A 199 -8.69 -12.83 2.13
CA ALA A 199 -9.87 -12.80 2.99
C ALA A 199 -10.09 -14.18 3.62
N ALA A 200 -10.47 -14.20 4.89
CA ALA A 200 -10.75 -15.42 5.64
C ALA A 200 -12.02 -15.28 6.47
N ARG A 201 -12.75 -16.39 6.59
CA ARG A 201 -13.96 -16.47 7.43
C ARG A 201 -13.59 -16.42 8.91
N VAL A 202 -14.29 -15.59 9.68
CA VAL A 202 -14.21 -15.61 11.14
C VAL A 202 -14.89 -16.87 11.65
N GLU A 203 -14.19 -17.62 12.51
CA GLU A 203 -14.69 -18.89 13.04
C GLU A 203 -16.09 -18.75 13.66
N GLY A 204 -17.01 -19.66 13.31
CA GLY A 204 -18.37 -19.68 13.84
C GLY A 204 -19.31 -18.58 13.33
N THR A 205 -18.90 -17.80 12.31
CA THR A 205 -19.71 -16.70 11.76
C THR A 205 -19.81 -16.75 10.23
N GLU A 206 -20.66 -15.89 9.66
CA GLU A 206 -20.73 -15.61 8.22
C GLU A 206 -19.92 -14.35 7.80
N ILE A 207 -19.05 -13.84 8.70
CA ILE A 207 -18.28 -12.63 8.47
C ILE A 207 -16.92 -13.00 7.88
N ASP A 208 -16.55 -12.40 6.74
CA ASP A 208 -15.21 -12.45 6.17
C ASP A 208 -14.44 -11.19 6.53
N LEU A 209 -13.20 -11.34 6.97
CA LEU A 209 -12.29 -10.24 7.27
C LEU A 209 -10.96 -10.44 6.53
N MET A 210 -10.14 -9.37 6.49
CA MET A 210 -8.79 -9.46 5.96
C MET A 210 -7.96 -10.42 6.81
N ALA A 211 -7.38 -11.44 6.17
CA ALA A 211 -6.43 -12.33 6.80
C ALA A 211 -5.10 -11.63 7.08
N GLN A 212 -4.30 -12.21 7.96
CA GLN A 212 -2.94 -11.71 8.19
C GLN A 212 -2.08 -11.93 6.93
N PRO A 213 -1.32 -10.90 6.49
CA PRO A 213 -0.52 -11.01 5.27
C PRO A 213 0.74 -11.87 5.42
N VAL A 214 1.08 -12.28 6.64
CA VAL A 214 2.24 -13.13 6.94
C VAL A 214 1.78 -14.55 7.22
N ALA A 215 2.19 -15.49 6.39
CA ALA A 215 1.92 -16.92 6.58
C ALA A 215 3.03 -17.58 7.40
N LEU A 216 2.70 -18.08 8.56
CA LEU A 216 3.60 -18.87 9.42
C LEU A 216 3.30 -20.35 9.24
N GLY A 217 4.25 -21.13 8.71
CA GLY A 217 4.01 -22.54 8.36
C GLY A 217 3.69 -23.45 9.52
N ARG A 218 4.21 -23.17 10.72
CA ARG A 218 3.98 -23.97 11.94
C ARG A 218 2.91 -23.39 12.86
N THR A 219 2.75 -22.07 12.87
CA THR A 219 1.82 -21.33 13.74
C THR A 219 0.97 -20.36 12.91
N PRO A 220 0.10 -20.89 12.02
CA PRO A 220 -0.71 -20.04 11.17
C PRO A 220 -1.66 -19.17 12.01
N SER A 221 -1.87 -17.94 11.58
CA SER A 221 -2.88 -17.06 12.16
C SER A 221 -4.29 -17.53 11.79
N ARG A 222 -5.26 -17.21 12.63
CA ARG A 222 -6.68 -17.47 12.40
C ARG A 222 -7.53 -16.33 12.96
N LEU A 223 -8.71 -16.16 12.42
CA LEU A 223 -9.71 -15.20 12.88
C LEU A 223 -10.65 -15.91 13.84
N ALA A 224 -10.27 -15.97 15.12
CA ALA A 224 -10.93 -16.80 16.13
C ALA A 224 -12.26 -16.22 16.65
N ALA A 225 -12.48 -14.91 16.52
CA ALA A 225 -13.68 -14.25 17.00
C ALA A 225 -14.01 -13.01 16.14
N PRO A 226 -15.31 -12.66 15.99
CA PRO A 226 -15.72 -11.43 15.36
C PRO A 226 -15.38 -10.22 16.25
N PRO A 227 -15.45 -8.97 15.70
CA PRO A 227 -15.41 -7.77 16.51
C PRO A 227 -16.50 -7.81 17.58
N PRO A 228 -16.17 -7.53 18.86
CA PRO A 228 -17.14 -7.59 19.95
C PRO A 228 -18.17 -6.46 19.88
N ALA A 229 -19.34 -6.68 20.40
CA ALA A 229 -20.31 -5.63 20.68
C ALA A 229 -19.80 -4.70 21.81
N ARG A 230 -20.35 -3.48 21.87
CA ARG A 230 -19.95 -2.55 22.93
C ARG A 230 -20.27 -3.12 24.32
N GLY A 231 -19.24 -3.25 25.15
CA GLY A 231 -19.37 -3.76 26.53
C GLY A 231 -19.59 -5.26 26.64
N GLU A 232 -19.43 -6.03 25.56
CA GLU A 232 -19.66 -7.49 25.55
C GLU A 232 -18.88 -8.25 26.62
N HIS A 233 -17.64 -7.85 26.89
CA HIS A 233 -16.75 -8.53 27.84
C HIS A 233 -16.66 -7.86 29.21
N VAL A 234 -17.55 -6.91 29.55
CA VAL A 234 -17.47 -6.17 30.81
C VAL A 234 -17.53 -7.10 32.03
N ASP A 235 -18.43 -8.09 32.03
CA ASP A 235 -18.59 -9.00 33.17
C ASP A 235 -17.37 -9.91 33.35
N GLU A 236 -16.86 -10.44 32.25
CA GLU A 236 -15.64 -11.27 32.22
C GLU A 236 -14.43 -10.48 32.74
N VAL A 237 -14.20 -9.30 32.20
CA VAL A 237 -13.06 -8.46 32.59
C VAL A 237 -13.15 -8.03 34.06
N LEU A 238 -14.32 -7.60 34.54
CA LEU A 238 -14.47 -7.19 35.93
C LEU A 238 -14.35 -8.37 36.89
N ALA A 239 -14.79 -9.56 36.50
CA ALA A 239 -14.58 -10.78 37.28
C ALA A 239 -13.07 -11.13 37.39
N GLU A 240 -12.25 -10.96 36.35
CA GLU A 240 -10.78 -11.12 36.42
C GLU A 240 -10.13 -10.16 37.42
N PHE A 241 -10.70 -8.97 37.61
CA PHE A 241 -10.28 -8.01 38.65
C PHE A 241 -10.87 -8.29 40.04
N GLY A 242 -11.60 -9.38 40.21
CA GLY A 242 -12.14 -9.83 41.50
C GLY A 242 -13.48 -9.22 41.90
N LEU A 243 -14.17 -8.52 40.99
CA LEU A 243 -15.52 -8.04 41.30
C LEU A 243 -16.53 -9.17 41.22
N SER A 244 -17.39 -9.24 42.24
CA SER A 244 -18.51 -10.16 42.25
C SER A 244 -19.64 -9.75 41.30
N PRO A 245 -20.50 -10.67 40.87
CA PRO A 245 -21.67 -10.30 40.00
C PRO A 245 -22.57 -9.24 40.62
N ASP A 246 -22.74 -9.19 41.93
CA ASP A 246 -23.54 -8.19 42.63
C ASP A 246 -22.91 -6.78 42.54
N GLU A 247 -21.57 -6.68 42.67
CA GLU A 247 -20.85 -5.43 42.51
C GLU A 247 -20.95 -4.91 41.05
N VAL A 248 -20.84 -5.81 40.08
CA VAL A 248 -21.00 -5.46 38.65
C VAL A 248 -22.42 -4.97 38.38
N ALA A 249 -23.44 -5.64 38.95
CA ALA A 249 -24.84 -5.22 38.86
C ALA A 249 -25.07 -3.84 39.48
N ALA A 250 -24.43 -3.56 40.64
CA ALA A 250 -24.51 -2.25 41.30
C ALA A 250 -23.90 -1.14 40.43
N LEU A 251 -22.74 -1.41 39.78
CA LEU A 251 -22.10 -0.45 38.85
C LEU A 251 -22.97 -0.14 37.62
N ARG A 252 -23.67 -1.16 37.09
CA ARG A 252 -24.66 -0.95 36.02
C ARG A 252 -25.83 -0.12 36.48
N ALA A 253 -26.40 -0.43 37.65
CA ALA A 253 -27.51 0.34 38.21
C ALA A 253 -27.15 1.82 38.48
N ALA A 254 -25.87 2.07 38.77
CA ALA A 254 -25.34 3.42 38.97
C ALA A 254 -25.01 4.15 37.65
N GLY A 255 -25.09 3.48 36.49
CA GLY A 255 -24.73 4.03 35.20
C GLY A 255 -23.20 4.26 35.02
N THR A 256 -22.37 3.54 35.79
CA THR A 256 -20.89 3.61 35.70
C THR A 256 -20.38 2.78 34.55
N ILE A 257 -21.07 1.68 34.24
CA ILE A 257 -20.79 0.77 33.12
C ILE A 257 -22.05 0.47 32.33
#